data_6e4261ac0480d9beea095c8113d61e66
#
_entry.id   6e4261ac0480d9beea095c8113d61e66
#
_cell.length_a   1.000
_cell.length_b   1.000
_cell.length_c   1.000
_cell.angle_alpha   90.00
_cell.angle_beta   90.00
_cell.angle_gamma   90.00
#
_symmetry.space_group_name_H-M   'P 1'
#
loop_
_entity.id
_entity.type
_entity.pdbx_description
1 polymer ?
#
loop_
_entity_poly.entity_id
_entity_poly.type
_entity_poly.pdbx_seq_one_letter_code
_entity_poly.pdbx_strand_id
1 'polypeptide(L)'
;NFTTALGFMTFAFTNSTKLMEFGIAASINIMLVFVISICVLPIIASFSKRPKNRHLKHLDRKIATGMLDFIVYNTEHRRPWIYLTTSILIIVSFIGLYKMEATGNLTGDLPLNDPISKDVRFLEKHFGGSIPFEMMIHYKDKNLFNFKEMNSQKINNTLNKLARIDAIQDTLENDSLFSKSISIVDFIKALNMAYYSNDASKYKLRIRQVGMAKTSSRRQKEYFKKLFQGDIYNGGFSIKEVLDTNSQHIRVRSQMKDLGSYDVAQK
;
A
#
# COMPACT_ATOMS: atom_id res chain seq x y z
N ASN A 1 -27.89 -8.09 -19.49
CA ASN A 1 -27.04 -9.16 -18.92
C ASN A 1 -25.68 -9.26 -19.62
N PHE A 2 -25.62 -9.22 -20.97
CA PHE A 2 -24.36 -9.28 -21.70
C PHE A 2 -23.44 -8.09 -21.41
N THR A 3 -23.96 -6.87 -21.42
CA THR A 3 -23.23 -5.64 -21.08
C THR A 3 -22.74 -5.65 -19.65
N THR A 4 -23.54 -6.19 -18.72
CA THR A 4 -23.15 -6.33 -17.31
C THR A 4 -22.03 -7.34 -17.16
N ALA A 5 -22.10 -8.49 -17.86
CA ALA A 5 -21.02 -9.47 -17.86
C ALA A 5 -19.73 -8.89 -18.42
N LEU A 6 -19.80 -8.13 -19.53
CA LEU A 6 -18.64 -7.40 -20.07
C LEU A 6 -18.07 -6.39 -19.07
N GLY A 7 -18.92 -5.66 -18.34
CA GLY A 7 -18.50 -4.73 -17.29
C GLY A 7 -17.68 -5.42 -16.20
N PHE A 8 -18.11 -6.59 -15.72
CA PHE A 8 -17.33 -7.37 -14.75
C PHE A 8 -16.06 -7.98 -15.37
N MET A 9 -16.09 -8.35 -16.66
CA MET A 9 -14.92 -8.88 -17.36
C MET A 9 -13.78 -7.85 -17.45
N THR A 10 -14.05 -6.55 -17.39
CA THR A 10 -12.99 -5.52 -17.36
C THR A 10 -12.05 -5.66 -16.17
N PHE A 11 -12.52 -6.20 -15.05
CA PHE A 11 -11.68 -6.49 -13.90
C PHE A 11 -10.62 -7.57 -14.15
N ALA A 12 -10.79 -8.40 -15.19
CA ALA A 12 -9.78 -9.39 -15.60
C ALA A 12 -8.47 -8.74 -16.07
N PHE A 13 -8.51 -7.46 -16.45
CA PHE A 13 -7.33 -6.69 -16.89
C PHE A 13 -6.68 -5.88 -15.78
N THR A 14 -7.12 -6.05 -14.54
CA THR A 14 -6.59 -5.33 -13.37
C THR A 14 -5.37 -6.05 -12.79
N ASN A 15 -4.40 -5.32 -12.26
CA ASN A 15 -3.21 -5.88 -11.62
C ASN A 15 -3.48 -6.54 -10.26
N SER A 16 -4.70 -6.47 -9.73
CA SER A 16 -5.10 -7.10 -8.47
C SER A 16 -5.64 -8.50 -8.71
N THR A 17 -4.94 -9.53 -8.25
CA THR A 17 -5.33 -10.95 -8.38
C THR A 17 -6.74 -11.22 -7.85
N LYS A 18 -7.11 -10.60 -6.72
CA LYS A 18 -8.45 -10.78 -6.12
C LYS A 18 -9.55 -10.18 -6.97
N LEU A 19 -9.30 -8.99 -7.53
CA LEU A 19 -10.25 -8.32 -8.39
C LEU A 19 -10.43 -9.06 -9.72
N MET A 20 -9.36 -9.60 -10.27
CA MET A 20 -9.36 -10.43 -11.47
C MET A 20 -10.19 -11.70 -11.26
N GLU A 21 -9.94 -12.47 -10.19
CA GLU A 21 -10.70 -13.67 -9.85
C GLU A 21 -12.21 -13.35 -9.70
N PHE A 22 -12.53 -12.29 -8.98
CA PHE A 22 -13.91 -11.82 -8.78
C PHE A 22 -14.56 -11.45 -10.11
N GLY A 23 -13.89 -10.68 -10.97
CA GLY A 23 -14.43 -10.23 -12.26
C GLY A 23 -14.74 -11.37 -13.20
N ILE A 24 -13.84 -12.36 -13.31
CA ILE A 24 -14.05 -13.56 -14.15
C ILE A 24 -15.21 -14.39 -13.62
N ALA A 25 -15.22 -14.69 -12.31
CA ALA A 25 -16.28 -15.48 -11.70
C ALA A 25 -17.66 -14.81 -11.84
N ALA A 26 -17.74 -13.50 -11.58
CA ALA A 26 -18.98 -12.73 -11.70
C ALA A 26 -19.50 -12.69 -13.15
N SER A 27 -18.60 -12.47 -14.13
CA SER A 27 -18.95 -12.44 -15.54
C SER A 27 -19.54 -13.78 -16.03
N ILE A 28 -18.89 -14.90 -15.70
CA ILE A 28 -19.36 -16.25 -16.04
C ILE A 28 -20.73 -16.51 -15.39
N ASN A 29 -20.88 -16.20 -14.09
CA ASN A 29 -22.13 -16.43 -13.37
C ASN A 29 -23.29 -15.61 -13.96
N ILE A 30 -23.08 -14.36 -14.34
CA ILE A 30 -24.11 -13.53 -14.98
C ILE A 30 -24.54 -14.12 -16.32
N MET A 31 -23.59 -14.58 -17.13
CA MET A 31 -23.90 -15.25 -18.41
C MET A 31 -24.66 -16.55 -18.20
N LEU A 32 -24.29 -17.36 -17.21
CA LEU A 32 -24.94 -18.60 -16.88
C LEU A 32 -26.38 -18.38 -16.42
N VAL A 33 -26.59 -17.40 -15.52
CA VAL A 33 -27.94 -16.99 -15.07
C VAL A 33 -28.78 -16.50 -16.26
N PHE A 34 -28.20 -15.77 -17.20
CA PHE A 34 -28.90 -15.33 -18.40
C PHE A 34 -29.38 -16.51 -19.25
N VAL A 35 -28.52 -17.48 -19.51
CA VAL A 35 -28.87 -18.69 -20.28
C VAL A 35 -29.96 -19.49 -19.58
N ILE A 36 -29.81 -19.73 -18.27
CA ILE A 36 -30.83 -20.40 -17.46
C ILE A 36 -32.16 -19.65 -17.52
N SER A 37 -32.14 -18.34 -17.43
CA SER A 37 -33.37 -17.53 -17.47
C SER A 37 -34.10 -17.64 -18.80
N ILE A 38 -33.38 -17.64 -19.94
CA ILE A 38 -33.98 -17.83 -21.26
C ILE A 38 -34.66 -19.21 -21.38
N CYS A 39 -34.07 -20.23 -20.77
CA CYS A 39 -34.65 -21.58 -20.80
C CYS A 39 -35.82 -21.74 -19.82
N VAL A 40 -35.67 -21.27 -18.59
CA VAL A 40 -36.63 -21.52 -17.50
C VAL A 40 -37.88 -20.64 -17.60
N LEU A 41 -37.74 -19.37 -18.01
CA LEU A 41 -38.88 -18.45 -18.10
C LEU A 41 -40.00 -18.93 -19.07
N PRO A 42 -39.69 -19.38 -20.30
CA PRO A 42 -40.69 -19.94 -21.20
C PRO A 42 -41.33 -21.23 -20.66
N ILE A 43 -40.54 -22.08 -19.98
CA ILE A 43 -41.05 -23.32 -19.37
C ILE A 43 -42.10 -22.95 -18.29
N ILE A 44 -41.76 -22.05 -17.36
CA ILE A 44 -42.67 -21.59 -16.30
C ILE A 44 -43.91 -20.96 -16.94
N ALA A 45 -43.74 -20.11 -17.97
CA ALA A 45 -44.85 -19.46 -18.66
C ALA A 45 -45.80 -20.47 -19.32
N SER A 46 -45.26 -21.57 -19.86
CA SER A 46 -46.05 -22.65 -20.47
C SER A 46 -46.98 -23.37 -19.48
N PHE A 47 -46.54 -23.49 -18.21
CA PHE A 47 -47.36 -24.08 -17.14
C PHE A 47 -48.27 -23.06 -16.46
N SER A 48 -48.10 -21.78 -16.71
CA SER A 48 -48.88 -20.71 -16.10
C SER A 48 -50.25 -20.57 -16.78
N LYS A 49 -51.30 -20.37 -15.98
CA LYS A 49 -52.66 -20.06 -16.48
C LYS A 49 -52.64 -18.72 -17.22
N ARG A 50 -53.45 -18.62 -18.29
CA ARG A 50 -53.62 -17.37 -19.05
C ARG A 50 -53.92 -16.18 -18.12
N PRO A 51 -53.23 -15.04 -18.32
CA PRO A 51 -53.44 -13.87 -17.48
C PRO A 51 -54.88 -13.37 -17.62
N LYS A 52 -55.55 -13.06 -16.50
CA LYS A 52 -56.89 -12.48 -16.48
C LYS A 52 -56.80 -10.99 -16.84
N ASN A 53 -57.86 -10.41 -17.42
CA ASN A 53 -57.92 -8.98 -17.77
C ASN A 53 -57.59 -8.04 -16.60
N ARG A 54 -57.81 -8.50 -15.36
CA ARG A 54 -57.41 -7.75 -14.16
C ARG A 54 -55.90 -7.55 -14.04
N HIS A 55 -55.08 -8.49 -14.55
CA HIS A 55 -53.64 -8.43 -14.53
C HIS A 55 -53.08 -7.54 -15.65
N LEU A 56 -53.85 -7.34 -16.72
CA LEU A 56 -53.48 -6.48 -17.87
C LEU A 56 -53.80 -5.00 -17.61
N LYS A 57 -54.65 -4.69 -16.60
CA LYS A 57 -55.07 -3.33 -16.26
C LYS A 57 -53.92 -2.38 -15.87
N HIS A 58 -52.76 -2.93 -15.54
CA HIS A 58 -51.55 -2.13 -15.27
C HIS A 58 -50.84 -1.66 -16.55
N LEU A 59 -51.09 -2.30 -17.70
CA LEU A 59 -50.53 -1.89 -18.98
C LEU A 59 -51.20 -0.62 -19.52
N ASP A 60 -52.47 -0.39 -19.16
CA ASP A 60 -53.25 0.77 -19.58
C ASP A 60 -53.15 1.97 -18.61
N ARG A 61 -52.15 1.95 -17.70
CA ARG A 61 -51.92 3.12 -16.84
C ARG A 61 -51.40 4.30 -17.67
N LYS A 62 -52.12 5.43 -17.62
CA LYS A 62 -51.80 6.69 -18.33
C LYS A 62 -50.33 7.14 -18.15
N ILE A 63 -49.72 6.82 -17.02
CA ILE A 63 -48.33 7.12 -16.74
C ILE A 63 -47.38 6.26 -17.59
N ALA A 64 -47.64 4.94 -17.67
CA ALA A 64 -46.82 4.02 -18.44
C ALA A 64 -46.97 4.25 -19.94
N THR A 65 -48.16 4.46 -20.44
CA THR A 65 -48.43 4.81 -21.85
C THR A 65 -47.82 6.17 -22.19
N GLY A 66 -47.97 7.19 -21.34
CA GLY A 66 -47.38 8.51 -21.59
C GLY A 66 -45.85 8.50 -21.63
N MET A 67 -45.18 7.68 -20.77
CA MET A 67 -43.73 7.49 -20.88
C MET A 67 -43.30 6.77 -22.18
N LEU A 68 -44.05 5.74 -22.56
CA LEU A 68 -43.81 5.03 -23.81
C LEU A 68 -44.00 5.94 -25.02
N ASP A 69 -45.09 6.67 -25.11
CA ASP A 69 -45.40 7.63 -26.17
C ASP A 69 -44.30 8.73 -26.25
N PHE A 70 -43.83 9.23 -25.12
CA PHE A 70 -42.74 10.18 -25.08
C PHE A 70 -41.43 9.59 -25.63
N ILE A 71 -41.10 8.35 -25.25
CA ILE A 71 -39.88 7.67 -25.75
C ILE A 71 -40.00 7.43 -27.26
N VAL A 72 -41.15 6.87 -27.72
CA VAL A 72 -41.39 6.58 -29.13
C VAL A 72 -41.34 7.87 -29.94
N TYR A 73 -42.06 8.91 -29.53
CA TYR A 73 -42.08 10.21 -30.21
C TYR A 73 -40.66 10.79 -30.36
N ASN A 74 -39.88 10.80 -29.29
CA ASN A 74 -38.50 11.32 -29.37
C ASN A 74 -37.58 10.44 -30.24
N THR A 75 -37.79 9.11 -30.21
CA THR A 75 -36.97 8.19 -31.02
C THR A 75 -37.30 8.28 -32.51
N GLU A 76 -38.54 8.54 -32.87
CA GLU A 76 -38.97 8.63 -34.26
C GLU A 76 -38.75 10.03 -34.87
N HIS A 77 -39.13 11.08 -34.12
CA HIS A 77 -39.18 12.45 -34.68
C HIS A 77 -37.96 13.33 -34.27
N ARG A 78 -37.23 12.95 -33.22
CA ARG A 78 -36.15 13.78 -32.68
C ARG A 78 -34.78 13.06 -32.63
N ARG A 79 -34.53 12.16 -33.58
CA ARG A 79 -33.26 11.44 -33.69
C ARG A 79 -32.01 12.31 -33.55
N PRO A 80 -31.91 13.50 -34.26
CA PRO A 80 -30.70 14.32 -34.16
C PRO A 80 -30.45 14.85 -32.75
N TRP A 81 -31.50 15.12 -31.97
CA TRP A 81 -31.38 15.53 -30.56
C TRP A 81 -30.86 14.43 -29.66
N ILE A 82 -31.24 13.16 -29.92
CA ILE A 82 -30.73 12.01 -29.19
C ILE A 82 -29.23 11.86 -29.48
N TYR A 83 -28.80 11.94 -30.74
CA TYR A 83 -27.40 11.86 -31.10
C TYR A 83 -26.57 13.01 -30.50
N LEU A 84 -27.11 14.23 -30.51
CA LEU A 84 -26.46 15.40 -29.91
C LEU A 84 -26.27 15.23 -28.40
N THR A 85 -27.33 14.86 -27.68
CA THR A 85 -27.23 14.67 -26.22
C THR A 85 -26.28 13.53 -25.85
N THR A 86 -26.34 12.41 -26.58
CA THR A 86 -25.41 11.28 -26.38
C THR A 86 -23.97 11.69 -26.66
N SER A 87 -23.72 12.42 -27.75
CA SER A 87 -22.38 12.91 -28.07
C SER A 87 -21.83 13.85 -26.99
N ILE A 88 -22.66 14.77 -26.50
CA ILE A 88 -22.27 15.67 -25.39
C ILE A 88 -21.93 14.85 -24.13
N LEU A 89 -22.75 13.86 -23.78
CA LEU A 89 -22.50 12.98 -22.61
C LEU A 89 -21.18 12.20 -22.77
N ILE A 90 -20.90 11.70 -23.96
CA ILE A 90 -19.64 11.00 -24.26
C ILE A 90 -18.46 11.94 -24.10
N ILE A 91 -18.53 13.15 -24.65
CA ILE A 91 -17.44 14.15 -24.53
C ILE A 91 -17.20 14.52 -23.08
N VAL A 92 -18.27 14.78 -22.31
CA VAL A 92 -18.17 15.10 -20.87
C VAL A 92 -17.59 13.92 -20.10
N SER A 93 -17.96 12.67 -20.44
CA SER A 93 -17.39 11.47 -19.83
C SER A 93 -15.89 11.33 -20.12
N PHE A 94 -15.45 11.60 -21.35
CA PHE A 94 -14.02 11.58 -21.67
C PHE A 94 -13.24 12.67 -20.92
N ILE A 95 -13.79 13.87 -20.79
CA ILE A 95 -13.17 14.95 -19.99
C ILE A 95 -13.09 14.54 -18.51
N GLY A 96 -14.15 13.90 -17.99
CA GLY A 96 -14.17 13.37 -16.63
C GLY A 96 -13.11 12.29 -16.40
N LEU A 97 -12.99 11.35 -17.33
CA LEU A 97 -11.96 10.29 -17.28
C LEU A 97 -10.53 10.86 -17.31
N TYR A 98 -10.30 11.87 -18.15
CA TYR A 98 -9.00 12.50 -18.24
C TYR A 98 -8.59 13.24 -16.95
N LYS A 99 -9.57 13.78 -16.21
CA LYS A 99 -9.35 14.45 -14.91
C LYS A 99 -9.37 13.51 -13.71
N MET A 100 -9.65 12.23 -13.91
CA MET A 100 -9.70 11.25 -12.82
C MET A 100 -8.28 10.88 -12.39
N GLU A 101 -7.92 11.28 -11.20
CA GLU A 101 -6.70 10.85 -10.52
C GLU A 101 -7.02 9.64 -9.65
N ALA A 102 -6.30 8.54 -9.87
CA ALA A 102 -6.44 7.33 -9.04
C ALA A 102 -5.61 7.51 -7.75
N THR A 103 -6.16 8.20 -6.78
CA THR A 103 -5.53 8.35 -5.46
C THR A 103 -5.90 7.14 -4.59
N GLY A 104 -5.02 6.16 -4.53
CA GLY A 104 -5.16 5.03 -3.59
C GLY A 104 -4.67 5.41 -2.19
N ASN A 105 -5.33 6.36 -1.54
CA ASN A 105 -4.98 6.82 -0.19
C ASN A 105 -5.80 6.01 0.83
N LEU A 106 -5.12 5.15 1.60
CA LEU A 106 -5.76 4.28 2.60
C LEU A 106 -6.39 5.07 3.75
N THR A 107 -5.78 6.19 4.13
CA THR A 107 -6.25 7.02 5.25
C THR A 107 -7.32 8.03 4.82
N GLY A 108 -7.30 8.45 3.56
CA GLY A 108 -8.29 9.39 3.00
C GLY A 108 -9.68 8.80 2.83
N ASP A 109 -9.78 7.49 2.61
CA ASP A 109 -11.04 6.78 2.43
C ASP A 109 -11.79 6.52 3.75
N LEU A 110 -11.12 6.72 4.90
CA LEU A 110 -11.73 6.55 6.21
C LEU A 110 -12.63 7.75 6.58
N PRO A 111 -13.86 7.50 7.08
CA PRO A 111 -14.74 8.58 7.56
C PRO A 111 -14.04 9.43 8.63
N LEU A 112 -14.16 10.76 8.53
CA LEU A 112 -13.49 11.73 9.42
C LEU A 112 -13.82 11.53 10.91
N ASN A 113 -15.01 11.01 11.19
CA ASN A 113 -15.53 10.81 12.55
C ASN A 113 -15.17 9.45 13.14
N ASP A 114 -14.60 8.54 12.36
CA ASP A 114 -14.21 7.21 12.82
C ASP A 114 -13.06 7.31 13.84
N PRO A 115 -13.10 6.56 14.96
CA PRO A 115 -12.00 6.49 15.93
C PRO A 115 -10.68 6.12 15.27
N ILE A 116 -10.67 5.14 14.37
CA ILE A 116 -9.46 4.68 13.65
C ILE A 116 -8.87 5.83 12.82
N SER A 117 -9.71 6.60 12.12
CA SER A 117 -9.26 7.76 11.35
C SER A 117 -8.57 8.82 12.23
N LYS A 118 -9.09 9.04 13.43
CA LYS A 118 -8.50 9.98 14.40
C LYS A 118 -7.15 9.49 14.90
N ASP A 119 -7.03 8.20 15.21
CA ASP A 119 -5.80 7.58 15.68
C ASP A 119 -4.71 7.61 14.61
N VAL A 120 -5.04 7.27 13.37
CA VAL A 120 -4.12 7.33 12.24
C VAL A 120 -3.62 8.76 12.00
N ARG A 121 -4.51 9.76 12.00
CA ARG A 121 -4.12 11.16 11.87
C ARG A 121 -3.27 11.66 13.04
N PHE A 122 -3.51 11.15 14.24
CA PHE A 122 -2.67 11.43 15.39
C PHE A 122 -1.25 10.87 15.17
N LEU A 123 -1.12 9.64 14.67
CA LEU A 123 0.16 9.03 14.33
C LEU A 123 0.88 9.83 13.24
N GLU A 124 0.20 10.22 12.16
CA GLU A 124 0.78 11.03 11.09
C GLU A 124 1.29 12.38 11.58
N LYS A 125 0.52 13.03 12.45
CA LYS A 125 0.88 14.36 12.98
C LYS A 125 2.04 14.31 13.97
N HIS A 126 2.09 13.28 14.84
CA HIS A 126 3.03 13.24 15.96
C HIS A 126 4.23 12.33 15.73
N PHE A 127 4.10 11.31 14.85
CA PHE A 127 5.15 10.34 14.58
C PHE A 127 5.69 10.39 13.14
N GLY A 128 5.20 11.36 12.34
CA GLY A 128 5.72 11.62 11.00
C GLY A 128 5.22 10.68 9.90
N GLY A 129 4.31 9.76 10.22
CA GLY A 129 3.69 8.85 9.24
C GLY A 129 2.92 7.73 9.90
N SER A 130 2.02 7.11 9.14
CA SER A 130 1.21 5.97 9.56
C SER A 130 1.58 4.68 8.83
N ILE A 131 2.26 4.79 7.69
CA ILE A 131 2.65 3.64 6.86
C ILE A 131 4.08 3.25 7.16
N PRO A 132 4.35 1.97 7.52
CA PRO A 132 5.71 1.49 7.71
C PRO A 132 6.45 1.46 6.37
N PHE A 133 7.60 2.09 6.31
CA PHE A 133 8.54 2.02 5.20
C PHE A 133 9.76 1.22 5.63
N GLU A 134 10.08 0.17 4.90
CA GLU A 134 11.23 -0.68 5.18
C GLU A 134 12.09 -0.87 3.93
N MET A 135 13.35 -0.53 4.05
CA MET A 135 14.35 -0.76 3.01
C MET A 135 15.34 -1.83 3.47
N MET A 136 15.57 -2.84 2.64
CA MET A 136 16.55 -3.88 2.88
C MET A 136 17.76 -3.70 1.98
N ILE A 137 18.90 -3.47 2.56
CA ILE A 137 20.19 -3.31 1.86
C ILE A 137 20.95 -4.62 1.92
N HIS A 138 21.23 -5.21 0.77
CA HIS A 138 21.97 -6.48 0.66
C HIS A 138 23.44 -6.24 0.33
N TYR A 139 24.32 -6.87 1.09
CA TYR A 139 25.76 -6.90 0.83
C TYR A 139 26.20 -8.32 0.44
N LYS A 140 27.08 -8.41 -0.57
CA LYS A 140 27.64 -9.69 -1.02
C LYS A 140 28.55 -10.34 0.04
N ASP A 141 29.15 -9.53 0.91
CA ASP A 141 30.09 -10.01 1.93
C ASP A 141 29.33 -10.61 3.11
N LYS A 142 29.60 -11.87 3.42
CA LYS A 142 29.10 -12.53 4.63
C LYS A 142 29.86 -12.00 5.86
N ASN A 143 29.15 -11.95 7.00
CA ASN A 143 29.74 -11.57 8.29
C ASN A 143 30.39 -10.18 8.30
N LEU A 144 29.64 -9.17 7.84
CA LEU A 144 30.06 -7.76 7.83
C LEU A 144 30.57 -7.31 9.22
N PHE A 145 30.00 -7.86 10.29
CA PHE A 145 30.30 -7.55 11.69
C PHE A 145 31.05 -8.70 12.40
N ASN A 146 31.88 -9.49 11.70
CA ASN A 146 32.71 -10.49 12.37
C ASN A 146 33.88 -9.83 13.10
N PHE A 147 33.68 -9.49 14.36
CA PHE A 147 34.66 -8.81 15.22
C PHE A 147 35.89 -9.68 15.55
N LYS A 148 35.87 -11.00 15.30
CA LYS A 148 37.00 -11.89 15.59
C LYS A 148 38.10 -11.76 14.52
N GLU A 149 37.76 -11.42 13.29
CA GLU A 149 38.66 -11.37 12.13
C GLU A 149 38.85 -9.94 11.59
N MET A 150 38.50 -8.90 12.36
CA MET A 150 38.62 -7.52 11.92
C MET A 150 40.06 -7.03 11.91
N ASN A 151 40.61 -6.86 10.72
CA ASN A 151 41.82 -6.07 10.49
C ASN A 151 41.44 -4.62 10.11
N SER A 152 42.42 -3.71 10.11
CA SER A 152 42.20 -2.28 9.84
C SER A 152 41.50 -2.01 8.49
N GLN A 153 41.80 -2.80 7.46
CA GLN A 153 41.21 -2.65 6.13
C GLN A 153 39.74 -3.08 6.10
N LYS A 154 39.39 -4.17 6.79
CA LYS A 154 38.02 -4.67 6.91
C LYS A 154 37.17 -3.70 7.73
N ILE A 155 37.74 -3.08 8.77
CA ILE A 155 37.09 -2.03 9.57
C ILE A 155 36.75 -0.82 8.68
N ASN A 156 37.70 -0.33 7.88
CA ASN A 156 37.45 0.81 7.00
C ASN A 156 36.40 0.52 5.92
N ASN A 157 36.43 -0.67 5.33
CA ASN A 157 35.40 -1.09 4.37
C ASN A 157 34.00 -1.15 5.01
N THR A 158 33.89 -1.68 6.23
CA THR A 158 32.61 -1.73 6.97
C THR A 158 32.14 -0.33 7.32
N LEU A 159 33.03 0.57 7.76
CA LEU A 159 32.72 1.98 8.00
C LEU A 159 32.18 2.68 6.75
N ASN A 160 32.81 2.49 5.61
CA ASN A 160 32.37 3.09 4.35
C ASN A 160 30.96 2.60 3.95
N LYS A 161 30.66 1.32 4.20
CA LYS A 161 29.32 0.76 3.95
C LYS A 161 28.29 1.36 4.89
N LEU A 162 28.60 1.46 6.17
CA LEU A 162 27.72 2.08 7.16
C LEU A 162 27.53 3.58 6.93
N ALA A 163 28.57 4.29 6.48
CA ALA A 163 28.47 5.71 6.12
C ALA A 163 27.54 5.94 4.93
N ARG A 164 27.46 4.99 3.98
CA ARG A 164 26.46 5.05 2.88
C ARG A 164 25.04 4.88 3.42
N ILE A 165 24.84 3.99 4.39
CA ILE A 165 23.52 3.81 5.03
C ILE A 165 23.14 5.08 5.79
N ASP A 166 24.08 5.67 6.50
CA ASP A 166 23.91 6.95 7.21
C ASP A 166 23.47 8.07 6.25
N ALA A 167 24.13 8.19 5.09
CA ALA A 167 23.77 9.15 4.07
C ALA A 167 22.38 8.90 3.46
N ILE A 168 21.97 7.63 3.30
CA ILE A 168 20.62 7.27 2.87
C ILE A 168 19.59 7.70 3.94
N GLN A 169 19.87 7.45 5.22
CA GLN A 169 19.03 7.89 6.33
C GLN A 169 18.88 9.42 6.35
N ASP A 170 19.98 10.15 6.21
CA ASP A 170 19.96 11.61 6.14
C ASP A 170 19.13 12.11 4.95
N THR A 171 19.18 11.42 3.80
CA THR A 171 18.38 11.76 2.63
C THR A 171 16.89 11.53 2.89
N LEU A 172 16.53 10.39 3.51
CA LEU A 172 15.14 10.10 3.89
C LEU A 172 14.61 11.11 4.93
N GLU A 173 15.41 11.44 5.93
CA GLU A 173 15.01 12.38 6.99
C GLU A 173 14.87 13.83 6.49
N ASN A 174 15.58 14.21 5.44
CA ASN A 174 15.43 15.52 4.80
C ASN A 174 14.17 15.60 3.92
N ASP A 175 13.59 14.48 3.52
CA ASP A 175 12.30 14.47 2.84
C ASP A 175 11.16 14.51 3.89
N SER A 176 10.30 15.51 3.78
CA SER A 176 9.16 15.73 4.68
C SER A 176 8.13 14.60 4.70
N LEU A 177 8.28 13.61 3.82
CA LEU A 177 7.43 12.43 3.72
C LEU A 177 7.74 11.36 4.73
N PHE A 178 9.01 11.26 5.13
CA PHE A 178 9.49 10.20 6.01
C PHE A 178 9.68 10.73 7.43
N SER A 179 9.42 9.88 8.38
CA SER A 179 9.81 10.11 9.77
C SER A 179 11.31 9.82 9.96
N LYS A 180 11.79 10.04 11.18
CA LYS A 180 13.15 9.62 11.55
C LYS A 180 13.34 8.12 11.27
N SER A 181 14.40 7.80 10.55
CA SER A 181 14.75 6.43 10.20
C SER A 181 15.56 5.76 11.30
N ILE A 182 15.48 4.43 11.40
CA ILE A 182 16.21 3.62 12.37
C ILE A 182 16.93 2.49 11.64
N SER A 183 18.22 2.35 11.89
CA SER A 183 19.04 1.27 11.35
C SER A 183 20.12 0.80 12.36
N ILE A 184 20.96 -0.13 11.94
CA ILE A 184 22.16 -0.53 12.72
C ILE A 184 23.11 0.65 12.96
N VAL A 185 23.10 1.68 12.11
CA VAL A 185 23.93 2.86 12.23
C VAL A 185 23.59 3.66 13.48
N ASP A 186 22.29 3.87 13.74
CA ASP A 186 21.82 4.58 14.94
C ASP A 186 22.20 3.85 16.21
N PHE A 187 22.14 2.53 16.15
CA PHE A 187 22.56 1.70 17.26
C PHE A 187 24.07 1.87 17.54
N ILE A 188 24.91 1.90 16.51
CA ILE A 188 26.35 2.13 16.67
C ILE A 188 26.63 3.54 17.17
N LYS A 189 25.89 4.56 16.68
CA LYS A 189 26.00 5.94 17.17
C LYS A 189 25.61 6.02 18.66
N ALA A 190 24.52 5.37 19.06
CA ALA A 190 24.06 5.33 20.45
C ALA A 190 25.07 4.62 21.38
N LEU A 191 25.65 3.50 20.92
CA LEU A 191 26.71 2.82 21.66
C LEU A 191 27.94 3.72 21.86
N ASN A 192 28.32 4.47 20.83
CA ASN A 192 29.44 5.41 20.93
C ASN A 192 29.14 6.52 21.95
N MET A 193 27.92 7.08 21.95
CA MET A 193 27.46 8.05 22.92
C MET A 193 27.48 7.49 24.35
N ALA A 194 26.93 6.28 24.54
CA ALA A 194 26.89 5.61 25.83
C ALA A 194 28.29 5.33 26.42
N TYR A 195 29.24 4.99 25.55
CA TYR A 195 30.64 4.79 25.96
C TYR A 195 31.28 6.06 26.58
N TYR A 196 30.87 7.24 26.13
CA TYR A 196 31.33 8.54 26.65
C TYR A 196 30.36 9.15 27.65
N SER A 197 29.80 8.35 28.53
CA SER A 197 28.89 8.80 29.62
C SER A 197 27.69 9.60 29.12
N ASN A 198 27.13 9.20 27.99
CA ASN A 198 25.95 9.83 27.32
C ASN A 198 26.23 11.25 26.81
N ASP A 199 27.46 11.59 26.46
CA ASP A 199 27.77 12.84 25.78
C ASP A 199 27.15 12.88 24.37
N ALA A 200 26.14 13.73 24.17
CA ALA A 200 25.43 13.87 22.89
C ALA A 200 26.36 14.27 21.73
N SER A 201 27.46 14.99 21.98
CA SER A 201 28.45 15.35 20.96
C SER A 201 29.14 14.12 20.33
N LYS A 202 29.05 12.98 21.00
CA LYS A 202 29.63 11.69 20.60
C LYS A 202 28.66 10.77 19.87
N TYR A 203 27.43 11.23 19.61
CA TYR A 203 26.48 10.51 18.74
C TYR A 203 26.94 10.57 17.29
N LYS A 204 27.99 9.79 16.97
CA LYS A 204 28.68 9.77 15.67
C LYS A 204 29.04 8.35 15.30
N LEU A 205 29.05 8.06 13.98
CA LEU A 205 29.45 6.77 13.45
C LEU A 205 30.97 6.58 13.61
N ARG A 206 31.39 5.84 14.63
CA ARG A 206 32.82 5.52 14.89
C ARG A 206 32.99 4.07 15.29
N ILE A 207 33.32 3.18 14.33
CA ILE A 207 33.62 1.77 14.61
C ILE A 207 34.98 1.58 15.26
N ARG A 208 35.92 2.52 15.08
CA ARG A 208 37.28 2.42 15.64
C ARG A 208 37.27 2.16 17.16
N GLN A 209 36.23 2.63 17.85
CA GLN A 209 36.10 2.46 19.30
C GLN A 209 35.39 1.16 19.68
N VAL A 210 34.54 0.63 18.82
CA VAL A 210 33.94 -0.71 19.00
C VAL A 210 35.02 -1.79 18.75
N GLY A 211 35.97 -1.55 17.84
CA GLY A 211 37.14 -2.42 17.58
C GLY A 211 38.24 -2.37 18.66
N MET A 212 38.27 -1.31 19.47
CA MET A 212 39.19 -1.20 20.64
C MET A 212 38.85 -2.14 21.81
N ALA A 213 37.94 -3.07 21.60
CA ALA A 213 37.72 -4.20 22.51
C ALA A 213 38.98 -5.03 22.82
N LYS A 214 40.09 -4.79 22.18
CA LYS A 214 41.41 -5.33 22.59
C LYS A 214 41.88 -4.79 23.94
N THR A 215 41.45 -3.58 24.32
CA THR A 215 41.89 -2.90 25.57
C THR A 215 40.78 -2.75 26.59
N SER A 216 39.50 -3.10 26.23
CA SER A 216 38.38 -2.98 27.15
C SER A 216 38.34 -4.11 28.17
N SER A 217 37.82 -3.81 29.37
CA SER A 217 37.67 -4.79 30.43
C SER A 217 36.82 -5.99 29.98
N ARG A 218 37.05 -7.16 30.58
CA ARG A 218 36.32 -8.41 30.30
C ARG A 218 34.80 -8.19 30.31
N ARG A 219 34.29 -7.32 31.23
CA ARG A 219 32.87 -6.95 31.34
C ARG A 219 32.32 -6.21 30.11
N GLN A 220 33.10 -5.30 29.54
CA GLN A 220 32.69 -4.55 28.33
C GLN A 220 32.64 -5.46 27.11
N LYS A 221 33.58 -6.41 26.95
CA LYS A 221 33.55 -7.42 25.90
C LYS A 221 32.31 -8.31 25.99
N GLU A 222 31.95 -8.71 27.19
CA GLU A 222 30.79 -9.54 27.45
C GLU A 222 29.50 -8.77 27.21
N TYR A 223 29.42 -7.49 27.58
CA TYR A 223 28.31 -6.61 27.30
C TYR A 223 28.07 -6.43 25.80
N PHE A 224 29.11 -6.11 25.03
CA PHE A 224 29.02 -6.00 23.58
C PHE A 224 28.63 -7.33 22.93
N LYS A 225 29.17 -8.44 23.39
CA LYS A 225 28.79 -9.76 22.91
C LYS A 225 27.31 -10.05 23.13
N LYS A 226 26.77 -9.79 24.31
CA LYS A 226 25.34 -9.97 24.63
C LYS A 226 24.47 -9.03 23.80
N LEU A 227 24.89 -7.80 23.60
CA LEU A 227 24.20 -6.79 22.80
C LEU A 227 24.04 -7.23 21.33
N PHE A 228 25.10 -7.74 20.71
CA PHE A 228 25.06 -8.25 19.34
C PHE A 228 24.42 -9.64 19.21
N GLN A 229 24.37 -10.42 20.29
CA GLN A 229 23.63 -11.69 20.31
C GLN A 229 22.13 -11.53 20.57
N GLY A 230 21.68 -10.32 20.86
CA GLY A 230 20.26 -10.02 21.12
C GLY A 230 19.77 -10.43 22.50
N ASP A 231 20.67 -10.71 23.43
CA ASP A 231 20.33 -11.20 24.78
C ASP A 231 20.10 -10.07 25.81
N ILE A 232 20.29 -8.81 25.42
CA ILE A 232 19.98 -7.66 26.29
C ILE A 232 18.59 -7.15 25.92
N TYR A 233 17.60 -7.72 26.57
CA TYR A 233 16.22 -7.31 26.42
C TYR A 233 15.71 -6.70 27.75
N ASN A 234 15.62 -5.38 27.79
CA ASN A 234 14.72 -4.68 28.70
C ASN A 234 14.03 -3.56 27.90
N GLY A 235 13.06 -3.98 27.07
CA GLY A 235 12.06 -3.11 26.49
C GLY A 235 12.47 -2.36 25.23
N GLY A 236 12.27 -2.93 24.06
CA GLY A 236 11.89 -2.18 22.89
C GLY A 236 12.62 -2.41 21.59
N PHE A 237 13.92 -2.58 21.51
CA PHE A 237 14.62 -2.69 20.21
C PHE A 237 15.67 -3.80 20.21
N SER A 238 15.55 -4.77 19.30
CA SER A 238 16.52 -5.84 19.09
C SER A 238 17.36 -5.59 17.84
N ILE A 239 18.68 -5.81 17.92
CA ILE A 239 19.57 -5.74 16.75
C ILE A 239 19.12 -6.69 15.64
N LYS A 240 18.50 -7.81 15.97
CA LYS A 240 17.97 -8.79 15.00
C LYS A 240 16.85 -8.21 14.12
N GLU A 241 16.23 -7.11 14.53
CA GLU A 241 15.21 -6.43 13.73
C GLU A 241 15.81 -5.62 12.59
N VAL A 242 17.06 -5.19 12.71
CA VAL A 242 17.77 -4.35 11.73
C VAL A 242 18.93 -5.04 11.05
N LEU A 243 19.37 -6.17 11.57
CA LEU A 243 20.51 -6.92 11.06
C LEU A 243 20.20 -8.42 11.00
N ASP A 244 20.44 -9.03 9.84
CA ASP A 244 20.36 -10.49 9.67
C ASP A 244 21.47 -11.21 10.43
N THR A 245 21.22 -12.47 10.83
CA THR A 245 22.18 -13.34 11.55
C THR A 245 23.50 -13.52 10.82
N ASN A 246 23.47 -13.55 9.47
CA ASN A 246 24.67 -13.62 8.62
C ASN A 246 25.28 -12.25 8.32
N SER A 247 24.70 -11.16 8.85
CA SER A 247 25.12 -9.76 8.62
C SER A 247 25.23 -9.38 7.12
N GLN A 248 24.39 -9.99 6.28
CA GLN A 248 24.33 -9.70 4.84
C GLN A 248 23.22 -8.71 4.49
N HIS A 249 22.16 -8.69 5.30
CA HIS A 249 21.00 -7.82 5.10
C HIS A 249 20.92 -6.82 6.24
N ILE A 250 20.89 -5.55 5.87
CA ILE A 250 20.69 -4.46 6.82
C ILE A 250 19.35 -3.82 6.49
N ARG A 251 18.49 -3.72 7.50
CA ARG A 251 17.18 -3.10 7.40
C ARG A 251 17.25 -1.66 7.89
N VAL A 252 16.71 -0.76 7.08
CA VAL A 252 16.42 0.62 7.45
C VAL A 252 14.91 0.74 7.57
N ARG A 253 14.41 1.18 8.72
CA ARG A 253 12.98 1.34 9.00
C ARG A 253 12.66 2.81 9.21
N SER A 254 11.59 3.26 8.64
CA SER A 254 11.02 4.60 8.82
C SER A 254 9.49 4.50 8.78
N GLN A 255 8.80 5.56 9.09
CA GLN A 255 7.38 5.70 8.82
C GLN A 255 7.20 6.74 7.73
N MET A 256 6.22 6.53 6.87
CA MET A 256 5.90 7.39 5.75
C MET A 256 4.47 7.92 5.89
N LYS A 257 4.25 9.16 5.48
CA LYS A 257 2.90 9.71 5.35
C LYS A 257 2.17 9.01 4.22
N ASP A 258 0.86 8.82 4.38
CA ASP A 258 0.03 8.26 3.33
C ASP A 258 -0.25 9.30 2.24
N LEU A 259 0.50 9.22 1.15
CA LEU A 259 0.33 10.07 -0.04
C LEU A 259 -0.58 9.45 -1.10
N GLY A 260 -0.98 8.18 -0.92
CA GLY A 260 -1.60 7.42 -1.98
C GLY A 260 -0.60 6.76 -2.93
N SER A 261 -1.02 5.67 -3.54
CA SER A 261 -0.16 4.83 -4.39
C SER A 261 0.35 5.53 -5.64
N TYR A 262 -0.38 6.52 -6.16
CA TYR A 262 0.00 7.27 -7.36
C TYR A 262 1.17 8.21 -7.10
N ASP A 263 1.11 8.99 -6.02
CA ASP A 263 2.15 9.96 -5.69
C ASP A 263 3.45 9.29 -5.24
N VAL A 264 3.35 8.13 -4.59
CA VAL A 264 4.51 7.31 -4.22
C VAL A 264 5.24 6.75 -5.44
N ALA A 265 4.52 6.40 -6.50
CA ALA A 265 5.12 5.86 -7.73
C ALA A 265 5.81 6.93 -8.60
N GLN A 266 5.50 8.21 -8.41
CA GLN A 266 6.13 9.32 -9.13
C GLN A 266 7.41 9.85 -8.46
N LYS A 267 7.66 9.53 -7.20
CA LYS A 267 8.84 9.92 -6.43
C LYS A 267 9.88 8.80 -6.35
#